data_a3011d14bbb4ab3cde2a846975232e1e
#
_entry.id   a3011d14bbb4ab3cde2a846975232e1e
#
_cell.length_a   1.000
_cell.length_b   1.000
_cell.length_c   1.000
_cell.angle_alpha   90.00
_cell.angle_beta   90.00
_cell.angle_gamma   90.00
#
_symmetry.space_group_name_H-M   'P 1'
#
loop_
_entity.id
_entity.type
_entity.pdbx_description
1 polymer ?
#
loop_
_entity_poly.entity_id
_entity_poly.type
_entity_poly.pdbx_seq_one_letter_code
_entity_poly.pdbx_strand_id
1 'polypeptide(L)'
;MRPLYIIFSMKARKIIYLLLAAVFFSGALFAESIESIKASSKWMWGEGEGETLEEADRKALRDLGTQISLSVVSSTQTEIENQQYGDEAISSTRTKGSTQIGSNVTLNNCQRIVNKNKNTFYVLRYIEKSEIDKMYERLEQKIRELVKQYKKSESQDKIGDALRFNYWAIKLIAAMPTERQYALRGDEGLLISELNGEMAEMLNDIKVEAKGVMNDEDSKTVELRFMYDDKPMVSGDFQYNDGSDWIPAKIKDGIGVAEVPSHMSRISVRMEYEYRYLWKSDPTIQTILQQNPQLIPFPASGKSVLLGSAPRQETHFSSVKEMTKTIRTDAVGYAIAPKDIKQQAKIIYPIVDAIETKQFDAIRPYFTDDGWKWYEKLVKFGNAKIIEKPELQITAFEDGYLVRGVKANFRFKKNNTQFVEDLVFFLKDNQVQAVNFGLEHSAIEDIKSQAEWNDTSRLVLINFLENYKTAYALERLDYLEAVFSDDALIIVGNKVPQKRKMEIQAEDMDLYNKKRLTKSEYIAHMRQVFDKQEFVNIHFEDASVKKTSRKNERYQILIKQIYSSATYADTGYLFLLADLSDPKNPIIHVRVWDEQKNNLMSYGEWNY
;
A
#
# COMPACT_ATOMS: atom_id res chain seq x y z
N MET A 1 44.56 10.28 60.61
CA MET A 1 43.49 10.85 59.79
C MET A 1 42.16 10.56 60.47
N ARG A 2 41.51 11.59 61.02
CA ARG A 2 40.23 11.45 61.73
C ARG A 2 39.08 11.68 60.74
N PRO A 3 37.99 10.91 60.75
CA PRO A 3 36.81 11.17 59.90
C PRO A 3 35.99 12.30 60.53
N LEU A 4 35.65 13.30 59.70
CA LEU A 4 34.73 14.40 60.04
C LEU A 4 33.29 13.84 60.07
N TYR A 5 32.68 13.76 61.24
CA TYR A 5 31.24 13.58 61.41
C TYR A 5 30.53 14.93 61.34
N ILE A 6 29.80 15.16 60.26
CA ILE A 6 28.93 16.35 60.17
C ILE A 6 27.65 16.06 60.95
N ILE A 7 27.52 16.72 62.11
CA ILE A 7 26.31 16.66 62.94
C ILE A 7 25.31 17.68 62.37
N PHE A 8 24.33 17.19 61.62
CA PHE A 8 23.19 18.04 61.24
C PHE A 8 22.29 18.30 62.46
N SER A 9 22.03 19.57 62.75
CA SER A 9 21.20 20.00 63.86
C SER A 9 19.75 19.46 63.72
N MET A 10 19.08 19.18 64.86
CA MET A 10 17.69 18.67 64.87
C MET A 10 16.69 19.57 64.12
N LYS A 11 16.98 20.86 63.95
CA LYS A 11 16.17 21.79 63.15
C LYS A 11 16.29 21.51 61.64
N ALA A 12 17.48 21.18 61.15
CA ALA A 12 17.70 20.81 59.73
C ALA A 12 17.01 19.50 59.37
N ARG A 13 16.98 18.52 60.25
CA ARG A 13 16.24 17.25 60.05
C ARG A 13 14.72 17.50 59.97
N LYS A 14 14.13 18.36 60.81
CA LYS A 14 12.70 18.70 60.72
C LYS A 14 12.33 19.42 59.42
N ILE A 15 13.21 20.29 58.92
CA ILE A 15 12.99 20.99 57.64
C ILE A 15 13.08 20.01 56.46
N ILE A 16 14.02 19.04 56.50
CA ILE A 16 14.14 18.00 55.46
C ILE A 16 12.93 17.08 55.47
N TYR A 17 12.39 16.70 56.65
CA TYR A 17 11.17 15.90 56.75
C TYR A 17 9.92 16.67 56.30
N LEU A 18 9.84 17.97 56.55
CA LEU A 18 8.77 18.83 56.06
C LEU A 18 8.85 19.04 54.53
N LEU A 19 10.05 19.20 53.97
CA LEU A 19 10.26 19.27 52.53
C LEU A 19 10.00 17.92 51.82
N LEU A 20 10.41 16.80 52.44
CA LEU A 20 10.06 15.46 51.91
C LEU A 20 8.54 15.18 52.02
N ALA A 21 7.88 15.58 53.10
CA ALA A 21 6.42 15.49 53.21
C ALA A 21 5.69 16.39 52.20
N ALA A 22 6.21 17.61 51.92
CA ALA A 22 5.64 18.48 50.91
C ALA A 22 5.85 17.95 49.47
N VAL A 23 6.97 17.26 49.21
CA VAL A 23 7.22 16.57 47.91
C VAL A 23 6.34 15.33 47.79
N PHE A 24 6.04 14.61 48.88
CA PHE A 24 5.08 13.50 48.87
C PHE A 24 3.62 13.97 48.79
N PHE A 25 3.29 15.18 49.23
CA PHE A 25 1.93 15.73 49.08
C PHE A 25 1.69 16.45 47.75
N SER A 26 2.73 16.86 47.02
CA SER A 26 2.60 17.44 45.69
C SER A 26 2.57 16.39 44.56
N GLY A 27 2.73 15.11 44.88
CA GLY A 27 2.63 13.96 43.97
C GLY A 27 1.36 13.12 44.13
N ALA A 28 0.42 13.52 44.98
CA ALA A 28 -0.94 12.98 44.93
C ALA A 28 -1.63 13.62 43.71
N LEU A 29 -1.40 13.05 42.50
CA LEU A 29 -2.35 13.14 41.44
C LEU A 29 -3.71 12.79 42.05
N PHE A 30 -4.62 13.77 42.12
CA PHE A 30 -6.01 13.51 42.45
C PHE A 30 -6.54 12.53 41.42
N ALA A 31 -6.54 11.23 41.73
CA ALA A 31 -7.34 10.27 41.01
C ALA A 31 -8.79 10.78 41.11
N GLU A 32 -9.34 11.29 40.03
CA GLU A 32 -10.72 11.73 40.00
C GLU A 32 -11.60 10.58 40.45
N SER A 33 -12.50 10.79 41.40
CA SER A 33 -13.44 9.75 41.82
C SER A 33 -14.45 9.48 40.70
N ILE A 34 -14.99 8.27 40.65
CA ILE A 34 -16.03 7.91 39.68
C ILE A 34 -17.17 8.94 39.71
N GLU A 35 -17.58 9.37 40.90
CA GLU A 35 -18.64 10.35 41.10
C GLU A 35 -18.25 11.73 40.53
N SER A 36 -16.99 12.17 40.73
CA SER A 36 -16.53 13.46 40.19
C SER A 36 -16.47 13.47 38.66
N ILE A 37 -16.06 12.36 38.05
CA ILE A 37 -16.06 12.20 36.59
C ILE A 37 -17.47 12.25 36.04
N LYS A 38 -18.40 11.47 36.64
CA LYS A 38 -19.79 11.41 36.22
C LYS A 38 -20.55 12.75 36.39
N ALA A 39 -20.22 13.52 37.40
CA ALA A 39 -20.83 14.81 37.67
C ALA A 39 -20.24 15.97 36.84
N SER A 40 -19.09 15.78 36.25
CA SER A 40 -18.37 16.83 35.52
C SER A 40 -18.84 16.94 34.05
N SER A 41 -19.15 18.18 33.63
CA SER A 41 -19.43 18.49 32.21
C SER A 41 -18.20 18.37 31.29
N LYS A 42 -17.01 18.24 31.85
CA LYS A 42 -15.73 18.12 31.14
C LYS A 42 -15.59 16.75 30.44
N TRP A 43 -16.11 15.70 31.10
CA TRP A 43 -15.92 14.33 30.68
C TRP A 43 -17.14 13.75 29.95
N MET A 44 -16.86 12.87 29.00
CA MET A 44 -17.82 11.87 28.55
C MET A 44 -17.38 10.50 29.09
N TRP A 45 -18.34 9.71 29.51
CA TRP A 45 -18.06 8.44 30.16
C TRP A 45 -19.08 7.36 29.78
N GLY A 46 -18.63 6.11 29.92
CA GLY A 46 -19.48 4.93 29.76
C GLY A 46 -19.08 3.87 30.78
N GLU A 47 -20.04 3.08 31.21
CA GLU A 47 -19.84 2.06 32.23
C GLU A 47 -20.23 0.67 31.75
N GLY A 48 -19.61 -0.35 32.37
CA GLY A 48 -19.91 -1.74 32.07
C GLY A 48 -19.62 -2.65 33.25
N GLU A 49 -20.47 -3.66 33.40
CA GLU A 49 -20.29 -4.72 34.38
C GLU A 49 -20.20 -6.08 33.67
N GLY A 50 -19.36 -6.98 34.18
CA GLY A 50 -19.18 -8.31 33.61
C GLY A 50 -18.52 -9.28 34.59
N GLU A 51 -18.64 -10.56 34.32
CA GLU A 51 -17.96 -11.63 35.09
C GLU A 51 -16.45 -11.62 34.79
N THR A 52 -16.05 -11.11 33.63
CA THR A 52 -14.65 -10.93 33.26
C THR A 52 -14.34 -9.45 33.04
N LEU A 53 -13.07 -9.05 33.26
CA LEU A 53 -12.62 -7.69 33.01
C LEU A 53 -12.82 -7.30 31.54
N GLU A 54 -12.59 -8.23 30.61
CA GLU A 54 -12.76 -8.01 29.19
C GLU A 54 -14.23 -7.73 28.80
N GLU A 55 -15.16 -8.44 29.41
CA GLU A 55 -16.58 -8.23 29.19
C GLU A 55 -17.05 -6.86 29.72
N ALA A 56 -16.66 -6.53 30.95
CA ALA A 56 -16.99 -5.25 31.57
C ALA A 56 -16.42 -4.08 30.76
N ASP A 57 -15.17 -4.19 30.34
CA ASP A 57 -14.47 -3.18 29.56
C ASP A 57 -15.11 -2.95 28.17
N ARG A 58 -15.49 -4.01 27.49
CA ARG A 58 -16.20 -3.94 26.20
C ARG A 58 -17.58 -3.29 26.34
N LYS A 59 -18.31 -3.55 27.43
CA LYS A 59 -19.59 -2.89 27.72
C LYS A 59 -19.38 -1.40 28.00
N ALA A 60 -18.38 -1.04 28.79
CA ALA A 60 -18.05 0.35 29.09
C ALA A 60 -17.66 1.15 27.83
N LEU A 61 -16.85 0.54 26.95
CA LEU A 61 -16.50 1.15 25.66
C LEU A 61 -17.71 1.35 24.76
N ARG A 62 -18.63 0.38 24.74
CA ARG A 62 -19.86 0.49 23.97
C ARG A 62 -20.76 1.60 24.51
N ASP A 63 -20.90 1.69 25.81
CA ASP A 63 -21.71 2.73 26.46
C ASP A 63 -21.11 4.13 26.21
N LEU A 64 -19.80 4.30 26.40
CA LEU A 64 -19.12 5.55 26.07
C LEU A 64 -19.31 5.96 24.62
N GLY A 65 -19.19 5.02 23.69
CA GLY A 65 -19.45 5.27 22.27
C GLY A 65 -20.90 5.71 21.98
N THR A 66 -21.85 5.13 22.70
CA THR A 66 -23.25 5.54 22.61
C THR A 66 -23.46 6.95 23.15
N GLN A 67 -22.83 7.32 24.27
CA GLN A 67 -22.88 8.66 24.86
C GLN A 67 -22.28 9.71 23.90
N ILE A 68 -21.14 9.42 23.27
CA ILE A 68 -20.53 10.31 22.28
C ILE A 68 -21.48 10.54 21.12
N SER A 69 -22.11 9.49 20.62
CA SER A 69 -23.05 9.58 19.50
C SER A 69 -24.35 10.32 19.87
N LEU A 70 -24.89 10.10 21.06
CA LEU A 70 -26.08 10.81 21.55
C LEU A 70 -25.82 12.30 21.78
N SER A 71 -24.64 12.69 22.22
CA SER A 71 -24.28 14.12 22.39
C SER A 71 -24.21 14.85 21.06
N VAL A 72 -23.85 14.17 20.00
CA VAL A 72 -23.85 14.67 18.62
C VAL A 72 -25.26 14.80 18.08
N VAL A 73 -26.13 13.82 18.32
CA VAL A 73 -27.55 13.85 17.86
C VAL A 73 -28.36 14.92 18.60
N SER A 74 -28.10 15.17 19.88
CA SER A 74 -28.86 16.17 20.64
C SER A 74 -28.55 17.61 20.25
N SER A 75 -27.36 17.88 19.70
CA SER A 75 -27.06 19.19 19.10
C SER A 75 -27.77 19.41 17.75
N THR A 76 -28.09 18.33 17.05
CA THR A 76 -28.74 18.36 15.73
C THR A 76 -30.26 18.52 15.81
N GLN A 77 -30.91 18.06 16.87
CA GLN A 77 -32.37 18.09 16.99
C GLN A 77 -32.97 19.52 17.05
N THR A 78 -32.17 20.51 17.39
CA THR A 78 -32.61 21.91 17.48
C THR A 78 -32.70 22.61 16.11
N GLU A 79 -32.06 22.09 15.06
CA GLU A 79 -32.07 22.70 13.71
C GLU A 79 -32.96 21.95 12.69
N ILE A 80 -33.31 20.68 12.92
CA ILE A 80 -34.04 19.83 11.95
C ILE A 80 -35.56 20.04 11.93
N GLU A 81 -36.13 20.75 12.90
CA GLU A 81 -37.56 21.04 12.88
C GLU A 81 -38.06 21.91 11.69
N ASN A 82 -37.14 22.40 10.84
CA ASN A 82 -37.47 23.28 9.72
C ASN A 82 -37.31 22.73 8.31
N GLN A 83 -36.86 21.47 8.11
CA GLN A 83 -36.81 20.89 6.77
C GLN A 83 -37.48 19.51 6.71
N GLN A 84 -38.77 19.52 6.53
CA GLN A 84 -39.57 18.34 6.19
C GLN A 84 -39.54 18.03 4.69
N TYR A 85 -39.42 16.74 4.40
CA TYR A 85 -39.69 15.94 3.20
C TYR A 85 -38.45 15.47 2.41
N GLY A 86 -38.13 14.20 2.57
CA GLY A 86 -37.36 13.39 1.62
C GLY A 86 -36.24 12.52 2.24
N ASP A 87 -35.74 12.85 3.40
CA ASP A 87 -34.47 12.29 3.94
C ASP A 87 -34.61 11.30 5.12
N GLU A 88 -35.82 10.90 5.52
CA GLU A 88 -36.01 10.08 6.75
C GLU A 88 -35.34 8.67 6.70
N ALA A 89 -35.38 8.02 5.55
CA ALA A 89 -34.77 6.70 5.40
C ALA A 89 -33.22 6.76 5.41
N ILE A 90 -32.67 7.84 4.85
CA ILE A 90 -31.20 8.08 4.81
C ILE A 90 -30.71 8.53 6.18
N SER A 91 -31.49 9.36 6.89
CA SER A 91 -31.13 9.87 8.20
C SER A 91 -31.15 8.78 9.29
N SER A 92 -32.15 7.88 9.29
CA SER A 92 -32.21 6.79 10.27
C SER A 92 -31.10 5.75 10.10
N THR A 93 -30.69 5.49 8.88
CA THR A 93 -29.55 4.62 8.58
C THR A 93 -28.21 5.29 8.93
N ARG A 94 -28.10 6.61 8.71
CA ARG A 94 -26.96 7.44 9.08
C ARG A 94 -26.77 7.49 10.60
N THR A 95 -27.82 7.71 11.37
CA THR A 95 -27.75 7.79 12.83
C THR A 95 -27.26 6.49 13.46
N LYS A 96 -27.74 5.33 12.97
CA LYS A 96 -27.27 4.02 13.45
C LYS A 96 -25.81 3.76 13.11
N GLY A 97 -25.37 4.23 11.94
CA GLY A 97 -24.01 4.07 11.49
C GLY A 97 -23.00 4.92 12.24
N SER A 98 -23.30 6.21 12.44
CA SER A 98 -22.43 7.13 13.19
C SER A 98 -22.30 6.71 14.65
N THR A 99 -23.36 6.16 15.26
CA THR A 99 -23.35 5.63 16.63
C THR A 99 -22.38 4.47 16.80
N GLN A 100 -22.27 3.60 15.80
CA GLN A 100 -21.43 2.41 15.87
C GLN A 100 -19.94 2.71 15.55
N ILE A 101 -19.68 3.71 14.74
CA ILE A 101 -18.33 4.11 14.32
C ILE A 101 -17.65 4.99 15.38
N GLY A 102 -18.38 5.94 15.98
CA GLY A 102 -17.88 6.75 17.09
C GLY A 102 -17.36 5.90 18.25
N SER A 103 -17.96 4.72 18.47
CA SER A 103 -17.59 3.86 19.61
C SER A 103 -16.22 3.16 19.49
N ASN A 104 -15.68 2.93 18.31
CA ASN A 104 -14.51 2.05 18.17
C ASN A 104 -13.26 2.75 17.61
N VAL A 105 -13.39 3.79 16.78
CA VAL A 105 -12.25 4.54 16.23
C VAL A 105 -11.66 5.51 17.25
N THR A 106 -12.50 5.96 18.18
CA THR A 106 -12.28 7.12 19.01
C THR A 106 -11.57 6.84 20.32
N LEU A 107 -11.59 5.60 20.78
CA LEU A 107 -11.45 5.30 22.20
C LEU A 107 -10.05 4.79 22.60
N ASN A 108 -9.06 4.93 21.71
CA ASN A 108 -7.67 4.57 22.04
C ASN A 108 -7.06 5.44 23.17
N ASN A 109 -7.57 6.67 23.36
CA ASN A 109 -7.09 7.61 24.40
C ASN A 109 -8.05 7.72 25.60
N CYS A 110 -9.06 6.86 25.74
CA CYS A 110 -9.94 6.91 26.88
C CYS A 110 -9.28 6.33 28.12
N GLN A 111 -9.44 7.01 29.25
CA GLN A 111 -8.97 6.55 30.55
C GLN A 111 -9.90 5.45 31.07
N ARG A 112 -9.41 4.68 32.05
CA ARG A 112 -10.14 3.54 32.61
C ARG A 112 -9.99 3.50 34.13
N ILE A 113 -11.13 3.35 34.82
CA ILE A 113 -11.17 2.96 36.24
C ILE A 113 -11.79 1.58 36.32
N VAL A 114 -11.17 0.69 37.09
CA VAL A 114 -11.63 -0.70 37.27
C VAL A 114 -11.86 -0.95 38.75
N ASN A 115 -13.07 -1.36 39.11
CA ASN A 115 -13.42 -1.85 40.43
C ASN A 115 -13.81 -3.33 40.36
N LYS A 116 -13.30 -4.14 41.27
CA LYS A 116 -13.64 -5.56 41.39
C LYS A 116 -14.48 -5.78 42.62
N ASN A 117 -15.68 -6.30 42.45
CA ASN A 117 -16.56 -6.63 43.55
C ASN A 117 -16.86 -8.15 43.53
N LYS A 118 -16.28 -8.89 44.48
CA LYS A 118 -16.37 -10.37 44.62
C LYS A 118 -16.17 -11.11 43.29
N ASN A 119 -17.22 -11.32 42.49
CA ASN A 119 -17.21 -12.10 41.25
C ASN A 119 -17.47 -11.26 40.00
N THR A 120 -17.64 -9.95 40.12
CA THR A 120 -17.91 -9.06 38.99
C THR A 120 -16.88 -7.96 38.89
N PHE A 121 -16.60 -7.53 37.66
CA PHE A 121 -15.80 -6.34 37.36
C PHE A 121 -16.74 -5.23 36.95
N TYR A 122 -16.52 -4.05 37.51
CA TYR A 122 -17.09 -2.79 37.08
C TYR A 122 -15.99 -1.98 36.42
N VAL A 123 -16.25 -1.46 35.21
CA VAL A 123 -15.33 -0.62 34.45
C VAL A 123 -16.03 0.69 34.10
N LEU A 124 -15.36 1.80 34.39
CA LEU A 124 -15.70 3.11 33.86
C LEU A 124 -14.65 3.49 32.80
N ARG A 125 -15.08 3.77 31.60
CA ARG A 125 -14.28 4.41 30.54
C ARG A 125 -14.71 5.86 30.41
N TYR A 126 -13.73 6.78 30.30
CA TYR A 126 -14.02 8.19 30.18
C TYR A 126 -12.98 8.91 29.35
N ILE A 127 -13.41 9.97 28.68
CA ILE A 127 -12.58 10.77 27.76
C ILE A 127 -12.95 12.25 27.92
N GLU A 128 -11.98 13.15 27.82
CA GLU A 128 -12.23 14.57 27.80
C GLU A 128 -12.93 14.98 26.50
N LYS A 129 -13.96 15.84 26.57
CA LYS A 129 -14.69 16.31 25.37
C LYS A 129 -13.75 16.99 24.37
N SER A 130 -12.75 17.72 24.84
CA SER A 130 -11.71 18.34 24.01
C SER A 130 -10.88 17.32 23.21
N GLU A 131 -10.70 16.11 23.73
CA GLU A 131 -9.99 15.03 22.99
C GLU A 131 -10.86 14.46 21.87
N ILE A 132 -12.18 14.43 22.05
CA ILE A 132 -13.13 14.05 21.01
C ILE A 132 -13.07 15.07 19.85
N ASP A 133 -13.04 16.37 20.17
CA ASP A 133 -12.92 17.43 19.16
C ASP A 133 -11.63 17.30 18.37
N LYS A 134 -10.49 17.14 19.04
CA LYS A 134 -9.17 16.93 18.41
C LYS A 134 -9.16 15.68 17.51
N MET A 135 -9.89 14.65 17.89
CA MET A 135 -10.01 13.44 17.09
C MET A 135 -10.77 13.71 15.78
N TYR A 136 -11.89 14.43 15.84
CA TYR A 136 -12.61 14.80 14.63
C TYR A 136 -11.80 15.74 13.74
N GLU A 137 -11.02 16.66 14.33
CA GLU A 137 -10.09 17.53 13.58
C GLU A 137 -9.04 16.69 12.80
N ARG A 138 -8.46 15.67 13.45
CA ARG A 138 -7.53 14.74 12.76
C ARG A 138 -8.22 13.98 11.63
N LEU A 139 -9.47 13.55 11.84
CA LEU A 139 -10.25 12.88 10.81
C LEU A 139 -10.54 13.82 9.62
N GLU A 140 -10.90 15.07 9.89
CA GLU A 140 -11.08 16.11 8.87
C GLU A 140 -9.80 16.35 8.05
N GLN A 141 -8.66 16.45 8.72
CA GLN A 141 -7.36 16.58 8.05
C GLN A 141 -7.08 15.38 7.14
N LYS A 142 -7.36 14.15 7.62
CA LYS A 142 -7.20 12.93 6.84
C LYS A 142 -8.12 12.90 5.63
N ILE A 143 -9.38 13.32 5.78
CA ILE A 143 -10.33 13.44 4.66
C ILE A 143 -9.78 14.41 3.60
N ARG A 144 -9.34 15.61 4.01
CA ARG A 144 -8.76 16.60 3.09
C ARG A 144 -7.52 16.07 2.37
N GLU A 145 -6.67 15.30 3.06
CA GLU A 145 -5.52 14.64 2.45
C GLU A 145 -5.96 13.61 1.40
N LEU A 146 -6.94 12.76 1.70
CA LEU A 146 -7.46 11.76 0.76
C LEU A 146 -8.09 12.42 -0.47
N VAL A 147 -8.86 13.50 -0.29
CA VAL A 147 -9.43 14.27 -1.41
C VAL A 147 -8.32 14.85 -2.29
N LYS A 148 -7.26 15.39 -1.68
CA LYS A 148 -6.11 15.90 -2.43
C LYS A 148 -5.38 14.78 -3.20
N GLN A 149 -5.21 13.61 -2.57
CA GLN A 149 -4.61 12.45 -3.25
C GLN A 149 -5.49 11.92 -4.37
N TYR A 150 -6.82 11.89 -4.17
CA TYR A 150 -7.79 11.55 -5.20
C TYR A 150 -7.63 12.45 -6.43
N LYS A 151 -7.74 13.77 -6.27
CA LYS A 151 -7.63 14.73 -7.39
C LYS A 151 -6.26 14.64 -8.09
N LYS A 152 -5.20 14.45 -7.34
CA LYS A 152 -3.85 14.24 -7.90
C LYS A 152 -3.79 12.96 -8.73
N SER A 153 -4.33 11.84 -8.21
CA SER A 153 -4.30 10.56 -8.92
C SER A 153 -5.12 10.61 -10.21
N GLU A 154 -6.29 11.24 -10.17
CA GLU A 154 -7.13 11.46 -11.33
C GLU A 154 -6.38 12.25 -12.41
N SER A 155 -5.75 13.38 -12.06
CA SER A 155 -4.96 14.20 -13.00
C SER A 155 -3.74 13.50 -13.60
N GLN A 156 -3.32 12.38 -13.03
CA GLN A 156 -2.22 11.54 -13.49
C GLN A 156 -2.69 10.26 -14.21
N ASP A 157 -3.96 10.15 -14.57
CA ASP A 157 -4.59 8.96 -15.17
C ASP A 157 -4.46 7.67 -14.31
N LYS A 158 -4.16 7.83 -13.00
CA LYS A 158 -4.07 6.74 -12.01
C LYS A 158 -5.46 6.44 -11.41
N ILE A 159 -6.38 6.02 -12.26
CA ILE A 159 -7.81 5.93 -11.91
C ILE A 159 -8.09 4.92 -10.80
N GLY A 160 -7.33 3.82 -10.73
CA GLY A 160 -7.46 2.87 -9.62
C GLY A 160 -7.16 3.50 -8.25
N ASP A 161 -6.13 4.33 -8.16
CA ASP A 161 -5.80 5.09 -6.94
C ASP A 161 -6.83 6.21 -6.68
N ALA A 162 -7.29 6.89 -7.72
CA ALA A 162 -8.33 7.90 -7.61
C ALA A 162 -9.62 7.33 -7.00
N LEU A 163 -10.11 6.23 -7.53
CA LEU A 163 -11.30 5.52 -7.01
C LEU A 163 -11.11 5.12 -5.54
N ARG A 164 -9.94 4.59 -5.19
CA ARG A 164 -9.62 4.18 -3.82
C ARG A 164 -9.63 5.35 -2.84
N PHE A 165 -8.92 6.43 -3.15
CA PHE A 165 -8.86 7.59 -2.25
C PHE A 165 -10.21 8.28 -2.11
N ASN A 166 -10.97 8.37 -3.19
CA ASN A 166 -12.35 8.87 -3.16
C ASN A 166 -13.22 7.98 -2.26
N TYR A 167 -13.20 6.66 -2.46
CA TYR A 167 -13.95 5.71 -1.64
C TYR A 167 -13.60 5.83 -0.15
N TRP A 168 -12.32 5.91 0.20
CA TRP A 168 -11.90 6.06 1.58
C TRP A 168 -12.33 7.39 2.17
N ALA A 169 -12.25 8.49 1.43
CA ALA A 169 -12.75 9.78 1.87
C ALA A 169 -14.26 9.73 2.16
N ILE A 170 -15.06 9.17 1.27
CA ILE A 170 -16.51 8.97 1.48
C ILE A 170 -16.77 8.19 2.77
N LYS A 171 -16.03 7.09 3.02
CA LYS A 171 -16.21 6.28 4.24
C LYS A 171 -15.85 7.04 5.51
N LEU A 172 -14.78 7.83 5.50
CA LEU A 172 -14.41 8.67 6.64
C LEU A 172 -15.45 9.77 6.89
N ILE A 173 -15.93 10.44 5.85
CA ILE A 173 -16.99 11.47 5.97
C ILE A 173 -18.27 10.86 6.55
N ALA A 174 -18.69 9.69 6.07
CA ALA A 174 -19.87 8.98 6.59
C ALA A 174 -19.75 8.60 8.08
N ALA A 175 -18.53 8.52 8.60
CA ALA A 175 -18.25 8.25 10.00
C ALA A 175 -18.33 9.51 10.88
N MET A 176 -18.42 10.70 10.29
CA MET A 176 -18.45 11.96 11.02
C MET A 176 -19.89 12.37 11.36
N PRO A 177 -20.06 13.12 12.45
CA PRO A 177 -21.32 13.82 12.74
C PRO A 177 -21.77 14.72 11.58
N THR A 178 -23.07 14.83 11.40
CA THR A 178 -23.64 15.58 10.26
C THR A 178 -23.19 17.04 10.22
N GLU A 179 -23.13 17.72 11.39
CA GLU A 179 -22.66 19.11 11.45
C GLU A 179 -21.23 19.25 10.96
N ARG A 180 -20.35 18.32 11.33
CA ARG A 180 -18.97 18.31 10.87
C ARG A 180 -18.83 17.96 9.39
N GLN A 181 -19.77 17.17 8.85
CA GLN A 181 -19.83 16.93 7.40
C GLN A 181 -20.11 18.21 6.61
N TYR A 182 -21.05 19.05 7.09
CA TYR A 182 -21.31 20.37 6.49
C TYR A 182 -20.09 21.30 6.63
N ALA A 183 -19.43 21.29 7.78
CA ALA A 183 -18.25 22.14 8.02
C ALA A 183 -17.04 21.82 7.12
N LEU A 184 -16.99 20.64 6.50
CA LEU A 184 -15.93 20.28 5.54
C LEU A 184 -15.93 21.17 4.29
N ARG A 185 -17.07 21.67 3.86
CA ARG A 185 -17.25 22.43 2.62
C ARG A 185 -17.92 23.81 2.80
N GLY A 186 -18.49 24.10 3.95
CA GLY A 186 -19.25 25.31 4.20
C GLY A 186 -20.61 25.29 3.48
N ASP A 187 -21.03 26.42 2.92
CA ASP A 187 -22.36 26.61 2.31
C ASP A 187 -22.53 25.94 0.93
N GLU A 188 -21.48 25.27 0.41
CA GLU A 188 -21.49 24.68 -0.95
C GLU A 188 -22.10 23.27 -1.02
N GLY A 189 -22.75 22.79 0.04
CA GLY A 189 -23.37 21.47 0.11
C GLY A 189 -22.49 20.38 0.74
N LEU A 190 -22.93 19.13 0.62
CA LEU A 190 -22.23 18.00 1.25
C LEU A 190 -21.12 17.46 0.35
N LEU A 191 -19.88 17.49 0.83
CA LEU A 191 -18.72 16.92 0.15
C LEU A 191 -18.91 15.44 -0.21
N ILE A 192 -19.59 14.67 0.64
CA ILE A 192 -19.88 13.25 0.40
C ILE A 192 -20.72 13.00 -0.86
N SER A 193 -21.68 13.91 -1.15
CA SER A 193 -22.53 13.79 -2.34
C SER A 193 -21.77 14.10 -3.61
N GLU A 194 -20.87 15.09 -3.58
CA GLU A 194 -19.98 15.41 -4.69
C GLU A 194 -19.05 14.23 -4.99
N LEU A 195 -18.31 13.74 -3.98
CA LEU A 195 -17.38 12.62 -4.14
C LEU A 195 -18.07 11.36 -4.67
N ASN A 196 -19.31 11.10 -4.24
CA ASN A 196 -20.08 9.96 -4.74
C ASN A 196 -20.53 10.14 -6.19
N GLY A 197 -20.87 11.36 -6.59
CA GLY A 197 -21.15 11.73 -7.99
C GLY A 197 -19.92 11.55 -8.88
N GLU A 198 -18.79 12.12 -8.47
CA GLU A 198 -17.50 11.98 -9.18
C GLU A 198 -17.06 10.50 -9.30
N MET A 199 -17.29 9.69 -8.27
CA MET A 199 -17.04 8.25 -8.34
C MET A 199 -17.93 7.56 -9.38
N ALA A 200 -19.21 7.95 -9.46
CA ALA A 200 -20.13 7.40 -10.45
C ALA A 200 -19.70 7.75 -11.87
N GLU A 201 -19.27 8.99 -12.10
CA GLU A 201 -18.73 9.46 -13.39
C GLU A 201 -17.48 8.67 -13.77
N MET A 202 -16.48 8.59 -12.89
CA MET A 202 -15.28 7.79 -13.15
C MET A 202 -15.58 6.34 -13.51
N LEU A 203 -16.47 5.67 -12.75
CA LEU A 203 -16.85 4.29 -13.03
C LEU A 203 -17.61 4.12 -14.34
N ASN A 204 -18.43 5.09 -14.74
CA ASN A 204 -19.13 5.08 -16.03
C ASN A 204 -18.17 5.24 -17.20
N ASP A 205 -17.19 6.12 -17.07
CA ASP A 205 -16.24 6.46 -18.14
C ASP A 205 -15.16 5.39 -18.34
N ILE A 206 -15.00 4.47 -17.39
CA ILE A 206 -14.17 3.29 -17.60
C ILE A 206 -14.79 2.38 -18.65
N LYS A 207 -14.11 2.20 -19.77
CA LYS A 207 -14.45 1.26 -20.84
C LYS A 207 -13.61 0.00 -20.71
N VAL A 208 -14.26 -1.16 -20.87
CA VAL A 208 -13.57 -2.46 -20.82
C VAL A 208 -13.94 -3.24 -22.07
N GLU A 209 -12.94 -3.68 -22.80
CA GLU A 209 -13.10 -4.44 -24.06
C GLU A 209 -12.21 -5.69 -24.04
N ALA A 210 -12.71 -6.78 -24.62
CA ALA A 210 -11.87 -7.94 -24.90
C ALA A 210 -11.04 -7.66 -26.14
N LYS A 211 -9.72 -7.60 -25.98
CA LYS A 211 -8.78 -7.31 -27.05
C LYS A 211 -8.28 -8.58 -27.76
N GLY A 212 -8.22 -9.68 -27.03
CA GLY A 212 -7.79 -10.96 -27.56
C GLY A 212 -8.23 -12.11 -26.68
N VAL A 213 -8.46 -13.26 -27.31
CA VAL A 213 -8.83 -14.49 -26.64
C VAL A 213 -7.90 -15.59 -27.13
N MET A 214 -7.20 -16.23 -26.20
CA MET A 214 -6.42 -17.43 -26.46
C MET A 214 -7.16 -18.63 -25.89
N ASN A 215 -7.46 -19.61 -26.73
CA ASN A 215 -8.10 -20.84 -26.28
C ASN A 215 -7.02 -21.85 -25.90
N ASP A 216 -7.09 -22.36 -24.69
CA ASP A 216 -6.43 -23.59 -24.25
C ASP A 216 -7.46 -24.75 -24.29
N GLU A 217 -7.08 -25.99 -23.99
CA GLU A 217 -7.98 -27.16 -24.10
C GLU A 217 -9.27 -26.97 -23.28
N ASP A 218 -9.18 -26.52 -22.02
CA ASP A 218 -10.32 -26.39 -21.11
C ASP A 218 -10.62 -24.94 -20.71
N SER A 219 -9.78 -23.96 -21.05
CA SER A 219 -9.89 -22.56 -20.62
C SER A 219 -9.66 -21.57 -21.76
N LYS A 220 -10.05 -20.32 -21.53
CA LYS A 220 -9.72 -19.16 -22.36
C LYS A 220 -8.95 -18.15 -21.54
N THR A 221 -7.81 -17.72 -22.03
CA THR A 221 -7.14 -16.52 -21.51
C THR A 221 -7.64 -15.32 -22.31
N VAL A 222 -8.22 -14.36 -21.61
CA VAL A 222 -8.81 -13.15 -22.20
C VAL A 222 -7.97 -11.96 -21.81
N GLU A 223 -7.47 -11.23 -22.80
CA GLU A 223 -6.86 -9.94 -22.62
C GLU A 223 -7.96 -8.87 -22.59
N LEU A 224 -8.08 -8.14 -21.49
CA LEU A 224 -9.02 -7.06 -21.28
C LEU A 224 -8.29 -5.74 -21.38
N ARG A 225 -8.76 -4.84 -22.25
CA ARG A 225 -8.28 -3.46 -22.32
C ARG A 225 -9.18 -2.59 -21.47
N PHE A 226 -8.56 -1.85 -20.56
CA PHE A 226 -9.19 -0.85 -19.69
C PHE A 226 -8.79 0.54 -20.16
N MET A 227 -9.78 1.36 -20.46
CA MET A 227 -9.60 2.73 -20.94
C MET A 227 -10.40 3.68 -20.04
N TYR A 228 -9.86 4.83 -19.79
CA TYR A 228 -10.52 5.95 -19.14
C TYR A 228 -10.26 7.22 -19.97
N ASP A 229 -11.30 7.96 -20.29
CA ASP A 229 -11.21 9.14 -21.16
C ASP A 229 -10.40 8.86 -22.46
N ASP A 230 -10.68 7.70 -23.08
CA ASP A 230 -10.04 7.18 -24.28
C ASP A 230 -8.51 6.95 -24.17
N LYS A 231 -7.95 6.98 -22.95
CA LYS A 231 -6.56 6.64 -22.65
C LYS A 231 -6.47 5.31 -21.90
N PRO A 232 -5.38 4.54 -22.05
CA PRO A 232 -5.14 3.37 -21.22
C PRO A 232 -5.03 3.75 -19.73
N MET A 233 -5.71 3.04 -18.85
CA MET A 233 -5.55 3.20 -17.41
C MET A 233 -4.14 2.77 -17.00
N VAL A 234 -3.37 3.64 -16.35
CA VAL A 234 -1.99 3.34 -15.92
C VAL A 234 -1.96 2.15 -14.98
N SER A 235 -2.87 2.14 -14.00
CA SER A 235 -2.98 1.06 -13.00
C SER A 235 -4.40 0.96 -12.47
N GLY A 236 -4.73 -0.18 -11.89
CA GLY A 236 -6.00 -0.42 -11.20
C GLY A 236 -6.14 -1.87 -10.78
N ASP A 237 -7.14 -2.12 -9.96
CA ASP A 237 -7.52 -3.48 -9.58
C ASP A 237 -8.94 -3.75 -10.05
N PHE A 238 -9.19 -4.97 -10.50
CA PHE A 238 -10.51 -5.42 -10.91
C PHE A 238 -10.76 -6.85 -10.45
N GLN A 239 -12.01 -7.25 -10.49
CA GLN A 239 -12.40 -8.64 -10.33
C GLN A 239 -13.17 -9.08 -11.57
N TYR A 240 -12.96 -10.30 -12.00
CA TYR A 240 -13.76 -10.92 -13.03
C TYR A 240 -14.43 -12.19 -12.51
N ASN A 241 -15.59 -12.51 -13.07
CA ASN A 241 -16.31 -13.74 -12.72
C ASN A 241 -15.94 -14.84 -13.71
N ASP A 242 -15.39 -15.95 -13.20
CA ASP A 242 -14.98 -17.10 -14.01
C ASP A 242 -16.13 -18.10 -14.28
N GLY A 243 -17.35 -17.75 -13.84
CA GLY A 243 -18.53 -18.61 -13.89
C GLY A 243 -18.89 -19.23 -12.55
N SER A 244 -17.96 -19.28 -11.60
CA SER A 244 -18.15 -19.74 -10.22
C SER A 244 -17.86 -18.66 -9.18
N ASP A 245 -16.71 -18.00 -9.30
CA ASP A 245 -16.20 -17.05 -8.32
C ASP A 245 -15.74 -15.72 -8.93
N TRP A 246 -15.58 -14.71 -8.07
CA TRP A 246 -14.96 -13.44 -8.42
C TRP A 246 -13.46 -13.50 -8.15
N ILE A 247 -12.68 -13.50 -9.23
CA ILE A 247 -11.22 -13.63 -9.21
C ILE A 247 -10.59 -12.23 -9.25
N PRO A 248 -9.75 -11.85 -8.27
CA PRO A 248 -9.05 -10.57 -8.29
C PRO A 248 -7.92 -10.58 -9.31
N ALA A 249 -7.78 -9.48 -10.04
CA ALA A 249 -6.71 -9.25 -11.01
C ALA A 249 -6.31 -7.76 -11.05
N LYS A 250 -5.17 -7.46 -11.67
CA LYS A 250 -4.62 -6.11 -11.78
C LYS A 250 -4.64 -5.61 -13.21
N ILE A 251 -4.74 -4.28 -13.33
CA ILE A 251 -4.55 -3.54 -14.58
C ILE A 251 -3.15 -2.95 -14.55
N LYS A 252 -2.42 -3.11 -15.63
CA LYS A 252 -1.12 -2.49 -15.86
C LYS A 252 -1.08 -1.93 -17.29
N ASP A 253 -0.84 -0.64 -17.42
CA ASP A 253 -0.80 0.07 -18.71
C ASP A 253 -2.02 -0.22 -19.62
N GLY A 254 -3.20 -0.24 -19.01
CA GLY A 254 -4.47 -0.49 -19.68
C GLY A 254 -4.79 -1.96 -19.94
N ILE A 255 -3.94 -2.90 -19.54
CA ILE A 255 -4.13 -4.32 -19.77
C ILE A 255 -4.43 -5.06 -18.48
N GLY A 256 -5.49 -5.84 -18.47
CA GLY A 256 -5.81 -6.86 -17.47
C GLY A 256 -6.00 -8.23 -18.14
N VAL A 257 -5.75 -9.29 -17.39
CA VAL A 257 -5.88 -10.66 -17.91
C VAL A 257 -6.88 -11.44 -17.06
N ALA A 258 -7.81 -12.11 -17.74
CA ALA A 258 -8.77 -13.01 -17.14
C ALA A 258 -8.63 -14.42 -17.74
N GLU A 259 -8.76 -15.44 -16.90
CA GLU A 259 -8.81 -16.83 -17.34
C GLU A 259 -10.17 -17.40 -16.99
N VAL A 260 -10.92 -17.84 -18.00
CA VAL A 260 -12.29 -18.32 -17.87
C VAL A 260 -12.48 -19.66 -18.60
N PRO A 261 -13.49 -20.46 -18.25
CA PRO A 261 -13.84 -21.67 -18.98
C PRO A 261 -14.06 -21.44 -20.47
N SER A 262 -13.61 -22.38 -21.30
CA SER A 262 -13.64 -22.28 -22.78
C SER A 262 -15.03 -22.02 -23.36
N HIS A 263 -16.10 -22.47 -22.68
CA HIS A 263 -17.49 -22.30 -23.14
C HIS A 263 -18.07 -20.89 -22.91
N MET A 264 -17.43 -20.04 -22.10
CA MET A 264 -17.96 -18.71 -21.79
C MET A 264 -17.88 -17.78 -23.02
N SER A 265 -18.97 -17.13 -23.36
CA SER A 265 -19.05 -16.12 -24.43
C SER A 265 -19.05 -14.68 -23.89
N ARG A 266 -19.23 -14.51 -22.59
CA ARG A 266 -19.21 -13.22 -21.88
C ARG A 266 -18.47 -13.35 -20.57
N ILE A 267 -17.81 -12.28 -20.16
CA ILE A 267 -17.20 -12.14 -18.84
C ILE A 267 -17.81 -10.94 -18.12
N SER A 268 -18.11 -11.11 -16.85
CA SER A 268 -18.49 -9.99 -15.98
C SER A 268 -17.23 -9.48 -15.27
N VAL A 269 -17.00 -8.18 -15.35
CA VAL A 269 -15.85 -7.49 -14.77
C VAL A 269 -16.36 -6.40 -13.85
N ARG A 270 -15.75 -6.18 -12.70
CA ARG A 270 -16.02 -5.04 -11.83
C ARG A 270 -14.72 -4.43 -11.32
N MET A 271 -14.70 -3.11 -11.19
CA MET A 271 -13.58 -2.42 -10.59
C MET A 271 -13.52 -2.72 -9.10
N GLU A 272 -12.32 -2.99 -8.60
CA GLU A 272 -12.06 -3.18 -7.17
C GLU A 272 -11.52 -1.87 -6.59
N TYR A 273 -12.38 -1.09 -5.95
CA TYR A 273 -12.03 0.19 -5.34
C TYR A 273 -12.07 0.18 -3.81
N GLU A 274 -12.65 -0.85 -3.20
CA GLU A 274 -12.65 -0.99 -1.73
C GLU A 274 -11.25 -1.29 -1.19
N TYR A 275 -10.43 -1.98 -1.96
CA TYR A 275 -9.04 -2.34 -1.64
C TYR A 275 -8.90 -2.96 -0.24
N ARG A 276 -9.75 -3.92 0.08
CA ARG A 276 -9.83 -4.54 1.40
C ARG A 276 -8.51 -5.10 1.92
N TYR A 277 -7.58 -5.42 1.05
CA TYR A 277 -6.25 -5.90 1.41
C TYR A 277 -5.25 -4.76 1.65
N LEU A 278 -5.47 -3.56 1.07
CA LEU A 278 -4.61 -2.38 1.25
C LEU A 278 -5.00 -1.54 2.48
N TRP A 279 -6.26 -1.60 2.91
CA TRP A 279 -6.73 -0.86 4.08
C TRP A 279 -6.06 -1.29 5.39
N LYS A 280 -5.44 -2.48 5.41
CA LYS A 280 -4.63 -2.94 6.55
C LYS A 280 -3.43 -2.05 6.82
N SER A 281 -3.07 -1.18 5.89
CA SER A 281 -1.98 -0.22 6.03
C SER A 281 -2.37 1.08 6.74
N ASP A 282 -3.65 1.46 6.76
CA ASP A 282 -4.14 2.63 7.49
C ASP A 282 -5.11 2.21 8.62
N PRO A 283 -4.69 2.31 9.90
CA PRO A 283 -5.50 1.85 11.02
C PRO A 283 -6.86 2.54 11.14
N THR A 284 -6.95 3.83 10.79
CA THR A 284 -8.20 4.60 10.85
C THR A 284 -9.17 4.08 9.79
N ILE A 285 -8.71 3.97 8.55
CA ILE A 285 -9.49 3.45 7.43
C ILE A 285 -9.90 2.00 7.71
N GLN A 286 -8.93 1.16 8.14
CA GLN A 286 -9.20 -0.23 8.52
C GLN A 286 -10.34 -0.34 9.53
N THR A 287 -10.28 0.44 10.60
CA THR A 287 -11.27 0.40 11.67
C THR A 287 -12.65 0.78 11.13
N ILE A 288 -12.75 1.86 10.34
CA ILE A 288 -14.02 2.34 9.79
C ILE A 288 -14.61 1.33 8.79
N LEU A 289 -13.79 0.78 7.89
CA LEU A 289 -14.26 -0.19 6.91
C LEU A 289 -14.67 -1.53 7.54
N GLN A 290 -14.03 -1.96 8.63
CA GLN A 290 -14.42 -3.19 9.34
C GLN A 290 -15.76 -3.06 10.04
N GLN A 291 -16.05 -1.88 10.57
CA GLN A 291 -17.23 -1.68 11.43
C GLN A 291 -18.51 -1.41 10.64
N ASN A 292 -18.41 -0.88 9.43
CA ASN A 292 -19.58 -0.49 8.69
C ASN A 292 -19.41 -0.61 7.16
N PRO A 293 -19.50 -1.81 6.61
CA PRO A 293 -19.26 -2.03 5.18
C PRO A 293 -20.34 -1.41 4.25
N GLN A 294 -21.54 -1.04 4.76
CA GLN A 294 -22.69 -0.74 3.89
C GLN A 294 -23.43 0.57 4.15
N LEU A 295 -22.81 1.57 4.77
CA LEU A 295 -23.49 2.83 5.14
C LEU A 295 -23.95 3.69 3.96
N ILE A 296 -23.39 3.51 2.77
CA ILE A 296 -23.70 4.33 1.59
C ILE A 296 -23.79 3.40 0.39
N PRO A 297 -24.84 3.53 -0.43
CA PRO A 297 -24.89 2.85 -1.72
C PRO A 297 -23.81 3.45 -2.63
N PHE A 298 -22.87 2.61 -3.04
CA PHE A 298 -21.85 2.98 -4.01
C PHE A 298 -22.34 2.69 -5.43
N PRO A 299 -21.87 3.47 -6.42
CA PRO A 299 -22.21 3.24 -7.81
C PRO A 299 -21.79 1.84 -8.26
N ALA A 300 -22.57 1.24 -9.15
CA ALA A 300 -22.25 -0.06 -9.70
C ALA A 300 -21.01 0.01 -10.58
N SER A 301 -20.01 -0.83 -10.28
CA SER A 301 -18.76 -0.91 -11.05
C SER A 301 -18.74 -2.05 -12.07
N GLY A 302 -19.84 -2.80 -12.17
CA GLY A 302 -19.93 -3.99 -13.03
C GLY A 302 -20.06 -3.66 -14.50
N LYS A 303 -19.25 -4.29 -15.34
CA LYS A 303 -19.29 -4.25 -16.81
C LYS A 303 -19.45 -5.67 -17.33
N SER A 304 -20.21 -5.85 -18.39
CA SER A 304 -20.31 -7.14 -19.11
C SER A 304 -19.58 -7.04 -20.43
N VAL A 305 -18.54 -7.83 -20.60
CA VAL A 305 -17.68 -7.81 -21.78
C VAL A 305 -17.99 -9.03 -22.64
N LEU A 306 -18.31 -8.81 -23.90
CA LEU A 306 -18.50 -9.88 -24.87
C LEU A 306 -17.15 -10.42 -25.29
N LEU A 307 -16.95 -11.72 -25.09
CA LEU A 307 -15.79 -12.43 -25.58
C LEU A 307 -16.05 -12.81 -27.04
N GLY A 308 -15.83 -11.85 -27.94
CA GLY A 308 -15.94 -12.12 -29.38
C GLY A 308 -14.96 -13.21 -29.81
N SER A 309 -15.22 -13.77 -30.98
CA SER A 309 -14.24 -14.63 -31.69
C SER A 309 -13.10 -13.82 -32.32
N ALA A 310 -12.85 -12.61 -31.83
CA ALA A 310 -11.72 -11.81 -32.31
C ALA A 310 -10.44 -12.58 -31.98
N PRO A 311 -9.67 -12.97 -33.01
CA PRO A 311 -8.40 -13.63 -32.77
C PRO A 311 -7.56 -12.72 -31.90
N ARG A 312 -6.88 -13.30 -30.90
CA ARG A 312 -5.86 -12.60 -30.13
C ARG A 312 -4.95 -11.85 -31.10
N GLN A 313 -4.65 -10.61 -30.79
CA GLN A 313 -3.61 -9.91 -31.51
C GLN A 313 -2.33 -10.77 -31.43
N GLU A 314 -1.69 -11.05 -32.54
CA GLU A 314 -0.45 -11.83 -32.57
C GLU A 314 0.54 -11.24 -31.57
N THR A 315 0.93 -12.03 -30.58
CA THR A 315 1.89 -11.63 -29.54
C THR A 315 3.32 -12.01 -29.89
N HIS A 316 3.48 -12.86 -30.89
CA HIS A 316 4.78 -13.25 -31.42
C HIS A 316 5.11 -12.55 -32.72
N PHE A 317 6.37 -12.55 -33.09
CA PHE A 317 6.86 -12.01 -34.37
C PHE A 317 7.06 -13.14 -35.37
N SER A 318 6.66 -12.93 -36.62
CA SER A 318 6.91 -13.88 -37.69
C SER A 318 8.41 -13.97 -38.07
N SER A 319 9.20 -12.98 -37.71
CA SER A 319 10.64 -12.94 -38.00
C SER A 319 11.38 -11.90 -37.16
N VAL A 320 12.71 -12.06 -37.03
CA VAL A 320 13.60 -11.07 -36.45
C VAL A 320 13.49 -9.70 -37.15
N LYS A 321 13.24 -9.70 -38.47
CA LYS A 321 13.05 -8.47 -39.26
C LYS A 321 11.79 -7.72 -38.82
N GLU A 322 10.72 -8.41 -38.50
CA GLU A 322 9.50 -7.81 -37.97
C GLU A 322 9.73 -7.24 -36.57
N MET A 323 10.33 -8.03 -35.68
CA MET A 323 10.67 -7.58 -34.32
C MET A 323 11.52 -6.29 -34.35
N THR A 324 12.53 -6.21 -35.21
CA THR A 324 13.38 -5.02 -35.28
C THR A 324 12.68 -3.77 -35.78
N LYS A 325 11.53 -3.87 -36.43
CA LYS A 325 10.72 -2.71 -36.83
C LYS A 325 9.92 -2.10 -35.66
N THR A 326 9.67 -2.86 -34.62
CA THR A 326 8.91 -2.43 -33.44
C THR A 326 9.80 -1.97 -32.30
N ILE A 327 11.13 -1.90 -32.49
CA ILE A 327 12.05 -1.42 -31.47
C ILE A 327 11.88 0.09 -31.31
N ARG A 328 11.60 0.51 -30.09
CA ARG A 328 11.48 1.93 -29.73
C ARG A 328 12.86 2.57 -29.63
N THR A 329 12.98 3.76 -30.15
CA THR A 329 14.23 4.56 -30.15
C THR A 329 14.25 5.63 -29.06
N ASP A 330 13.15 5.82 -28.36
CA ASP A 330 12.98 6.78 -27.26
C ASP A 330 13.39 6.24 -25.88
N ALA A 331 14.05 5.07 -25.85
CA ALA A 331 14.57 4.48 -24.62
C ALA A 331 15.63 5.40 -23.97
N VAL A 332 15.61 5.45 -22.63
CA VAL A 332 16.69 6.11 -21.86
C VAL A 332 17.99 5.37 -22.12
N GLY A 333 19.02 6.07 -22.58
CA GLY A 333 20.34 5.50 -22.80
C GLY A 333 21.01 5.93 -24.10
N TYR A 334 22.12 5.29 -24.42
CA TYR A 334 22.94 5.62 -25.59
C TYR A 334 22.33 5.06 -26.88
N ALA A 335 22.43 5.81 -27.96
CA ALA A 335 22.07 5.34 -29.30
C ALA A 335 22.87 4.07 -29.65
N ILE A 336 22.15 3.02 -30.05
CA ILE A 336 22.72 1.72 -30.37
C ILE A 336 22.84 1.59 -31.90
N ALA A 337 23.96 1.03 -32.36
CA ALA A 337 24.15 0.80 -33.78
C ALA A 337 23.10 -0.22 -34.30
N PRO A 338 22.53 -0.01 -35.52
CA PRO A 338 21.51 -0.93 -36.07
C PRO A 338 21.92 -2.42 -36.16
N LYS A 339 23.23 -2.70 -36.30
CA LYS A 339 23.75 -4.08 -36.29
C LYS A 339 23.57 -4.74 -34.93
N ASP A 340 23.77 -3.99 -33.84
CA ASP A 340 23.68 -4.50 -32.47
C ASP A 340 22.22 -4.74 -32.11
N ILE A 341 21.32 -3.86 -32.52
CA ILE A 341 19.87 -4.06 -32.39
C ILE A 341 19.45 -5.41 -33.01
N LYS A 342 19.88 -5.67 -34.25
CA LYS A 342 19.57 -6.93 -34.93
C LYS A 342 20.15 -8.15 -34.21
N GLN A 343 21.35 -8.01 -33.63
CA GLN A 343 21.98 -9.10 -32.90
C GLN A 343 21.21 -9.43 -31.62
N GLN A 344 20.82 -8.42 -30.84
CA GLN A 344 20.03 -8.63 -29.62
C GLN A 344 18.63 -9.18 -29.94
N ALA A 345 17.99 -8.70 -31.00
CA ALA A 345 16.69 -9.22 -31.45
C ALA A 345 16.74 -10.72 -31.84
N LYS A 346 17.86 -11.21 -32.39
CA LYS A 346 18.04 -12.64 -32.68
C LYS A 346 18.06 -13.53 -31.44
N ILE A 347 18.46 -12.95 -30.28
CA ILE A 347 18.47 -13.68 -29.00
C ILE A 347 17.10 -13.60 -28.34
N ILE A 348 16.48 -12.41 -28.34
CA ILE A 348 15.19 -12.20 -27.65
C ILE A 348 14.02 -12.82 -28.41
N TYR A 349 14.05 -12.83 -29.74
CA TYR A 349 12.96 -13.41 -30.53
C TYR A 349 12.66 -14.87 -30.16
N PRO A 350 13.63 -15.82 -30.13
CA PRO A 350 13.38 -17.20 -29.70
C PRO A 350 12.89 -17.30 -28.25
N ILE A 351 13.31 -16.38 -27.37
CA ILE A 351 12.87 -16.39 -25.98
C ILE A 351 11.39 -16.00 -25.88
N VAL A 352 10.97 -14.95 -26.59
CA VAL A 352 9.56 -14.54 -26.65
C VAL A 352 8.71 -15.67 -27.25
N ASP A 353 9.15 -16.26 -28.35
CA ASP A 353 8.45 -17.37 -29.00
C ASP A 353 8.33 -18.59 -28.08
N ALA A 354 9.39 -18.95 -27.35
CA ALA A 354 9.37 -20.06 -26.40
C ALA A 354 8.43 -19.81 -25.21
N ILE A 355 8.31 -18.58 -24.73
CA ILE A 355 7.32 -18.23 -23.69
C ILE A 355 5.90 -18.37 -24.25
N GLU A 356 5.65 -17.90 -25.46
CA GLU A 356 4.36 -17.96 -26.12
C GLU A 356 3.89 -19.39 -26.39
N THR A 357 4.81 -20.22 -26.90
CA THR A 357 4.55 -21.61 -27.23
C THR A 357 4.72 -22.60 -26.08
N LYS A 358 5.04 -22.11 -24.88
CA LYS A 358 5.33 -22.90 -23.67
C LYS A 358 6.53 -23.87 -23.82
N GLN A 359 7.40 -23.61 -24.78
CA GLN A 359 8.62 -24.39 -25.01
C GLN A 359 9.81 -23.82 -24.20
N PHE A 360 9.60 -23.58 -22.92
CA PHE A 360 10.53 -22.88 -22.05
C PHE A 360 11.96 -23.41 -22.08
N ASP A 361 12.17 -24.72 -22.27
CA ASP A 361 13.49 -25.36 -22.22
C ASP A 361 14.27 -25.25 -23.54
N ALA A 362 13.58 -24.97 -24.65
CA ALA A 362 14.17 -24.94 -26.00
C ALA A 362 15.23 -23.82 -26.16
N ILE A 363 15.17 -22.80 -25.31
CA ILE A 363 16.01 -21.59 -25.40
C ILE A 363 17.20 -21.60 -24.45
N ARG A 364 17.45 -22.70 -23.73
CA ARG A 364 18.58 -22.82 -22.80
C ARG A 364 19.94 -22.32 -23.36
N PRO A 365 20.28 -22.56 -24.63
CA PRO A 365 21.56 -22.11 -25.21
C PRO A 365 21.75 -20.58 -25.25
N TYR A 366 20.66 -19.81 -25.17
CA TYR A 366 20.72 -18.33 -25.16
C TYR A 366 21.07 -17.75 -23.79
N PHE A 367 21.23 -18.58 -22.75
CA PHE A 367 21.43 -18.14 -21.37
C PHE A 367 22.76 -18.63 -20.81
N THR A 368 23.37 -17.84 -19.94
CA THR A 368 24.36 -18.33 -18.98
C THR A 368 23.69 -19.21 -17.92
N ASP A 369 24.47 -19.88 -17.06
CA ASP A 369 23.89 -20.72 -16.01
C ASP A 369 23.08 -19.90 -15.00
N ASP A 370 23.57 -18.72 -14.59
CA ASP A 370 22.85 -17.82 -13.69
C ASP A 370 21.61 -17.21 -14.37
N GLY A 371 21.75 -16.71 -15.61
CA GLY A 371 20.64 -16.20 -16.38
C GLY A 371 19.53 -17.22 -16.58
N TRP A 372 19.90 -18.49 -16.83
CA TRP A 372 18.95 -19.59 -16.95
C TRP A 372 18.23 -19.87 -15.64
N LYS A 373 18.93 -19.93 -14.52
CA LYS A 373 18.36 -20.13 -13.19
C LYS A 373 17.30 -19.07 -12.86
N TRP A 374 17.56 -17.82 -13.22
CA TRP A 374 16.61 -16.73 -12.98
C TRP A 374 15.40 -16.80 -13.92
N TYR A 375 15.65 -17.08 -15.21
CA TYR A 375 14.59 -17.31 -16.16
C TYR A 375 13.68 -18.48 -15.74
N GLU A 376 14.25 -19.62 -15.36
CA GLU A 376 13.51 -20.79 -14.92
C GLU A 376 12.62 -20.45 -13.71
N LYS A 377 13.16 -19.74 -12.73
CA LYS A 377 12.43 -19.38 -11.52
C LYS A 377 11.32 -18.35 -11.79
N LEU A 378 11.59 -17.30 -12.55
CA LEU A 378 10.60 -16.24 -12.82
C LEU A 378 9.59 -16.69 -13.91
N VAL A 379 10.10 -17.16 -15.05
CA VAL A 379 9.29 -17.32 -16.26
C VAL A 379 8.66 -18.71 -16.32
N LYS A 380 9.46 -19.76 -16.20
CA LYS A 380 8.96 -21.13 -16.31
C LYS A 380 8.13 -21.53 -15.09
N PHE A 381 8.64 -21.32 -13.85
CA PHE A 381 7.89 -21.61 -12.63
C PHE A 381 6.66 -20.70 -12.46
N GLY A 382 6.77 -19.42 -12.80
CA GLY A 382 5.66 -18.48 -12.83
C GLY A 382 4.67 -18.68 -13.96
N ASN A 383 4.87 -19.70 -14.81
CA ASN A 383 4.03 -20.02 -15.95
C ASN A 383 3.69 -18.80 -16.82
N ALA A 384 4.71 -18.00 -17.11
CA ALA A 384 4.55 -16.74 -17.82
C ALA A 384 3.84 -16.92 -19.17
N LYS A 385 2.96 -15.98 -19.51
CA LYS A 385 2.30 -15.85 -20.82
C LYS A 385 2.51 -14.44 -21.34
N ILE A 386 2.97 -14.29 -22.58
CA ILE A 386 3.03 -12.99 -23.24
C ILE A 386 1.60 -12.46 -23.42
N ILE A 387 1.34 -11.22 -23.05
CA ILE A 387 -0.01 -10.64 -23.10
C ILE A 387 -0.23 -9.70 -24.26
N GLU A 388 0.84 -9.09 -24.77
CA GLU A 388 0.78 -8.21 -25.93
C GLU A 388 2.04 -8.37 -26.77
N LYS A 389 1.99 -7.91 -28.03
CA LYS A 389 3.15 -7.94 -28.91
C LYS A 389 4.25 -7.08 -28.33
N PRO A 390 5.46 -7.60 -28.07
CA PRO A 390 6.51 -6.85 -27.42
C PRO A 390 6.93 -5.60 -28.21
N GLU A 391 7.03 -4.47 -27.53
CA GLU A 391 7.63 -3.24 -28.05
C GLU A 391 9.01 -3.07 -27.41
N LEU A 392 10.01 -3.69 -28.02
CA LEU A 392 11.34 -3.76 -27.41
C LEU A 392 12.00 -2.39 -27.29
N GLN A 393 12.58 -2.13 -26.14
CA GLN A 393 13.50 -1.04 -25.87
C GLN A 393 14.87 -1.65 -25.56
N ILE A 394 15.83 -1.44 -26.45
CA ILE A 394 17.19 -1.95 -26.30
C ILE A 394 18.11 -0.79 -25.97
N THR A 395 18.80 -0.89 -24.85
CA THR A 395 19.67 0.17 -24.32
C THR A 395 21.04 -0.40 -23.99
N ALA A 396 22.12 0.25 -24.45
CA ALA A 396 23.47 -0.09 -24.01
C ALA A 396 23.63 0.22 -22.51
N PHE A 397 24.12 -0.74 -21.76
CA PHE A 397 24.35 -0.59 -20.33
C PHE A 397 25.60 -1.37 -19.91
N GLU A 398 26.54 -0.68 -19.28
CA GLU A 398 27.87 -1.21 -18.98
C GLU A 398 28.55 -1.85 -20.21
N ASP A 399 28.90 -3.12 -20.13
CA ASP A 399 29.52 -3.90 -21.21
C ASP A 399 28.51 -4.82 -21.94
N GLY A 400 27.22 -4.52 -21.81
CA GLY A 400 26.12 -5.30 -22.40
C GLY A 400 24.92 -4.45 -22.83
N TYR A 401 23.76 -5.08 -22.86
CA TYR A 401 22.51 -4.48 -23.28
C TYR A 401 21.36 -4.84 -22.34
N LEU A 402 20.57 -3.84 -21.97
CA LEU A 402 19.26 -4.06 -21.33
C LEU A 402 18.17 -4.09 -22.39
N VAL A 403 17.33 -5.10 -22.37
CA VAL A 403 16.16 -5.23 -23.25
C VAL A 403 14.91 -5.27 -22.40
N ARG A 404 13.99 -4.32 -22.63
CA ARG A 404 12.69 -4.12 -21.98
C ARG A 404 11.56 -4.24 -22.98
N GLY A 405 10.31 -4.21 -22.50
CA GLY A 405 9.11 -4.16 -23.33
C GLY A 405 8.56 -5.55 -23.66
N VAL A 406 8.89 -6.57 -22.85
CA VAL A 406 8.29 -7.91 -22.93
C VAL A 406 7.35 -8.06 -21.73
N LYS A 407 6.07 -7.80 -21.94
CA LYS A 407 5.06 -7.83 -20.89
C LYS A 407 4.43 -9.21 -20.79
N ALA A 408 4.42 -9.79 -19.59
CA ALA A 408 3.90 -11.13 -19.36
C ALA A 408 2.98 -11.21 -18.13
N ASN A 409 1.98 -12.05 -18.21
CA ASN A 409 1.16 -12.45 -17.08
C ASN A 409 1.77 -13.68 -16.41
N PHE A 410 1.82 -13.65 -15.09
CA PHE A 410 2.36 -14.71 -14.22
C PHE A 410 1.24 -15.31 -13.39
N ARG A 411 1.23 -16.64 -13.25
CA ARG A 411 0.25 -17.36 -12.44
C ARG A 411 0.91 -18.45 -11.62
N PHE A 412 0.87 -18.33 -10.31
CA PHE A 412 1.37 -19.34 -9.39
C PHE A 412 0.27 -20.35 -9.02
N LYS A 413 0.61 -21.64 -9.07
CA LYS A 413 -0.37 -22.74 -9.01
C LYS A 413 -1.12 -22.87 -7.69
N LYS A 414 -0.48 -22.52 -6.55
CA LYS A 414 -1.05 -22.83 -5.23
C LYS A 414 -2.15 -21.88 -4.77
N ASN A 415 -2.16 -20.62 -5.21
CA ASN A 415 -3.10 -19.62 -4.71
C ASN A 415 -3.88 -18.87 -5.78
N ASN A 416 -3.77 -19.26 -7.04
CA ASN A 416 -4.44 -18.62 -8.19
C ASN A 416 -4.14 -17.11 -8.34
N THR A 417 -3.11 -16.60 -7.67
CA THR A 417 -2.74 -15.19 -7.78
C THR A 417 -2.07 -14.95 -9.13
N GLN A 418 -2.59 -13.95 -9.83
CA GLN A 418 -2.05 -13.49 -11.09
C GLN A 418 -1.51 -12.07 -10.96
N PHE A 419 -0.45 -11.77 -11.68
CA PHE A 419 0.08 -10.43 -11.81
C PHE A 419 0.79 -10.25 -13.15
N VAL A 420 0.85 -9.01 -13.61
CA VAL A 420 1.52 -8.63 -14.86
C VAL A 420 2.83 -7.95 -14.55
N GLU A 421 3.90 -8.37 -15.20
CA GLU A 421 5.22 -7.77 -15.07
C GLU A 421 5.87 -7.57 -16.43
N ASP A 422 6.69 -6.54 -16.54
CA ASP A 422 7.63 -6.37 -17.64
C ASP A 422 8.89 -7.19 -17.36
N LEU A 423 9.28 -8.03 -18.32
CA LEU A 423 10.55 -8.75 -18.27
C LEU A 423 11.67 -7.85 -18.80
N VAL A 424 12.74 -7.76 -18.03
CA VAL A 424 13.97 -7.04 -18.39
C VAL A 424 15.09 -8.06 -18.51
N PHE A 425 15.71 -8.13 -19.69
CA PHE A 425 16.83 -9.03 -19.96
C PHE A 425 18.13 -8.24 -20.01
N PHE A 426 19.13 -8.69 -19.27
CA PHE A 426 20.51 -8.18 -19.44
C PHE A 426 21.30 -9.15 -20.29
N LEU A 427 21.78 -8.69 -21.43
CA LEU A 427 22.53 -9.45 -22.42
C LEU A 427 23.98 -9.00 -22.46
N LYS A 428 24.90 -9.98 -22.41
CA LYS A 428 26.32 -9.78 -22.61
C LYS A 428 26.90 -11.00 -23.34
N ASP A 429 27.88 -10.80 -24.21
CA ASP A 429 28.53 -11.86 -24.98
C ASP A 429 27.54 -12.76 -25.75
N ASN A 430 26.45 -12.16 -26.26
CA ASN A 430 25.36 -12.84 -26.94
C ASN A 430 24.58 -13.86 -26.09
N GLN A 431 24.60 -13.74 -24.78
CA GLN A 431 23.82 -14.54 -23.86
C GLN A 431 23.10 -13.67 -22.83
N VAL A 432 21.96 -14.15 -22.38
CA VAL A 432 21.21 -13.55 -21.27
C VAL A 432 21.91 -13.91 -19.94
N GLN A 433 22.41 -12.89 -19.27
CA GLN A 433 23.08 -13.00 -17.97
C GLN A 433 22.10 -12.92 -16.80
N ALA A 434 21.02 -12.13 -16.98
CA ALA A 434 20.03 -11.90 -15.95
C ALA A 434 18.65 -11.65 -16.55
N VAL A 435 17.62 -12.01 -15.78
CA VAL A 435 16.22 -11.68 -16.06
C VAL A 435 15.65 -11.01 -14.81
N ASN A 436 15.07 -9.83 -14.99
CA ASN A 436 14.49 -9.04 -13.91
C ASN A 436 13.04 -8.68 -14.21
N PHE A 437 12.28 -8.33 -13.17
CA PHE A 437 11.02 -7.62 -13.29
C PHE A 437 11.27 -6.11 -13.42
N GLY A 438 10.71 -5.50 -14.44
CA GLY A 438 10.83 -4.08 -14.70
C GLY A 438 10.12 -3.21 -13.66
N LEU A 439 10.53 -1.96 -13.56
CA LEU A 439 9.79 -0.95 -12.79
C LEU A 439 8.47 -0.61 -13.49
N GLU A 440 7.52 -0.15 -12.71
CA GLU A 440 6.29 0.44 -13.24
C GLU A 440 6.59 1.68 -14.09
N HIS A 441 5.79 1.87 -15.14
CA HIS A 441 5.97 3.01 -16.06
C HIS A 441 5.99 4.36 -15.33
N SER A 442 5.11 4.53 -14.33
CA SER A 442 5.07 5.74 -13.51
C SER A 442 6.38 6.01 -12.77
N ALA A 443 6.98 4.98 -12.18
CA ALA A 443 8.26 5.12 -11.47
C ALA A 443 9.42 5.47 -12.43
N ILE A 444 9.41 4.87 -13.63
CA ILE A 444 10.39 5.20 -14.67
C ILE A 444 10.25 6.65 -15.11
N GLU A 445 9.03 7.13 -15.38
CA GLU A 445 8.78 8.51 -15.78
C GLU A 445 9.13 9.51 -14.68
N ASP A 446 8.85 9.20 -13.42
CA ASP A 446 9.28 10.01 -12.27
C ASP A 446 10.81 10.17 -12.25
N ILE A 447 11.57 9.08 -12.47
CA ILE A 447 13.04 9.12 -12.53
C ILE A 447 13.53 9.89 -13.78
N LYS A 448 12.90 9.68 -14.93
CA LYS A 448 13.23 10.40 -16.18
C LYS A 448 12.97 11.91 -16.09
N SER A 449 11.96 12.32 -15.34
CA SER A 449 11.61 13.73 -15.17
C SER A 449 12.66 14.56 -14.40
N GLN A 450 13.66 13.92 -13.79
CA GLN A 450 14.74 14.58 -13.05
C GLN A 450 15.71 15.28 -14.03
N ALA A 451 15.45 16.54 -14.31
CA ALA A 451 16.17 17.30 -15.34
C ALA A 451 17.68 17.48 -15.09
N GLU A 452 18.12 17.41 -13.83
CA GLU A 452 19.52 17.62 -13.45
C GLU A 452 20.43 16.39 -13.66
N TRP A 453 19.88 15.23 -14.02
CA TRP A 453 20.62 13.98 -14.10
C TRP A 453 20.92 13.61 -15.55
N ASN A 454 22.08 12.98 -15.76
CA ASN A 454 22.40 12.38 -17.04
C ASN A 454 21.70 11.03 -17.21
N ASP A 455 21.62 10.55 -18.44
CA ASP A 455 20.92 9.30 -18.77
C ASP A 455 21.58 8.07 -18.13
N THR A 456 22.90 8.09 -17.93
CA THR A 456 23.63 7.00 -17.26
C THR A 456 23.19 6.86 -15.81
N SER A 457 23.13 7.96 -15.05
CA SER A 457 22.68 7.94 -13.66
C SER A 457 21.23 7.46 -13.54
N ARG A 458 20.36 7.85 -14.48
CA ARG A 458 18.97 7.37 -14.54
C ARG A 458 18.90 5.86 -14.78
N LEU A 459 19.66 5.35 -15.74
CA LEU A 459 19.73 3.92 -16.04
C LEU A 459 20.27 3.09 -14.88
N VAL A 460 21.35 3.55 -14.23
CA VAL A 460 21.93 2.88 -13.05
C VAL A 460 20.88 2.77 -11.94
N LEU A 461 20.16 3.85 -11.67
CA LEU A 461 19.12 3.87 -10.64
C LEU A 461 17.94 2.95 -10.99
N ILE A 462 17.44 3.00 -12.23
CA ILE A 462 16.37 2.12 -12.69
C ILE A 462 16.81 0.66 -12.57
N ASN A 463 17.99 0.31 -13.08
CA ASN A 463 18.53 -1.04 -12.99
C ASN A 463 18.72 -1.52 -11.55
N PHE A 464 19.21 -0.65 -10.66
CA PHE A 464 19.33 -0.96 -9.22
C PHE A 464 17.97 -1.33 -8.61
N LEU A 465 16.94 -0.51 -8.84
CA LEU A 465 15.60 -0.75 -8.30
C LEU A 465 14.95 -2.02 -8.89
N GLU A 466 15.16 -2.29 -10.19
CA GLU A 466 14.72 -3.53 -10.84
C GLU A 466 15.40 -4.77 -10.25
N ASN A 467 16.71 -4.72 -10.04
CA ASN A 467 17.46 -5.81 -9.38
C ASN A 467 17.00 -6.00 -7.91
N TYR A 468 16.84 -4.91 -7.17
CA TYR A 468 16.40 -4.94 -5.77
C TYR A 468 15.00 -5.54 -5.63
N LYS A 469 14.04 -5.10 -6.44
CA LYS A 469 12.68 -5.65 -6.52
C LYS A 469 12.71 -7.14 -6.86
N THR A 470 13.47 -7.51 -7.89
CA THR A 470 13.53 -8.88 -8.40
C THR A 470 14.24 -9.84 -7.44
N ALA A 471 15.18 -9.34 -6.62
CA ALA A 471 15.85 -10.15 -5.62
C ALA A 471 14.87 -10.79 -4.62
N TYR A 472 13.77 -10.14 -4.30
CA TYR A 472 12.71 -10.74 -3.48
C TYR A 472 11.93 -11.81 -4.24
N ALA A 473 11.59 -11.57 -5.50
CA ALA A 473 10.89 -12.55 -6.33
C ALA A 473 11.73 -13.81 -6.59
N LEU A 474 13.04 -13.64 -6.71
CA LEU A 474 14.00 -14.72 -6.88
C LEU A 474 14.49 -15.33 -5.55
N GLU A 475 14.07 -14.76 -4.39
CA GLU A 475 14.51 -15.16 -3.05
C GLU A 475 16.06 -15.11 -2.90
N ARG A 476 16.68 -14.10 -3.51
CA ARG A 476 18.14 -13.94 -3.53
C ARG A 476 18.68 -13.36 -2.23
N LEU A 477 18.84 -14.22 -1.22
CA LEU A 477 19.45 -13.82 0.05
C LEU A 477 20.91 -13.36 -0.13
N ASP A 478 21.66 -13.95 -1.06
CA ASP A 478 23.01 -13.56 -1.44
C ASP A 478 23.09 -12.10 -1.88
N TYR A 479 22.16 -11.69 -2.76
CA TYR A 479 22.09 -10.31 -3.22
C TYR A 479 21.66 -9.36 -2.09
N LEU A 480 20.63 -9.74 -1.33
CA LEU A 480 20.16 -8.93 -0.21
C LEU A 480 21.23 -8.77 0.87
N GLU A 481 22.04 -9.80 1.12
CA GLU A 481 23.16 -9.70 2.04
C GLU A 481 24.28 -8.79 1.50
N ALA A 482 24.57 -8.87 0.20
CA ALA A 482 25.60 -8.05 -0.43
C ALA A 482 25.22 -6.58 -0.55
N VAL A 483 23.93 -6.27 -0.82
CA VAL A 483 23.48 -4.91 -1.09
C VAL A 483 23.37 -4.02 0.16
N PHE A 484 23.23 -4.58 1.35
CA PHE A 484 23.21 -3.80 2.59
C PHE A 484 24.62 -3.59 3.16
N SER A 485 24.92 -2.36 3.59
CA SER A 485 26.13 -2.12 4.37
C SER A 485 26.06 -2.86 5.72
N ASP A 486 27.21 -3.19 6.30
CA ASP A 486 27.26 -3.95 7.57
C ASP A 486 26.65 -3.18 8.74
N ASP A 487 26.69 -1.85 8.68
CA ASP A 487 26.13 -0.91 9.64
C ASP A 487 24.77 -0.31 9.18
N ALA A 488 24.14 -0.91 8.18
CA ALA A 488 22.88 -0.40 7.62
C ALA A 488 21.80 -0.19 8.70
N LEU A 489 21.15 0.96 8.64
CA LEU A 489 19.94 1.22 9.41
C LEU A 489 18.74 0.58 8.70
N ILE A 490 18.24 -0.50 9.25
CA ILE A 490 17.08 -1.20 8.68
C ILE A 490 15.91 -1.11 9.66
N ILE A 491 14.82 -0.48 9.21
CA ILE A 491 13.59 -0.36 9.98
C ILE A 491 12.46 -1.01 9.17
N VAL A 492 11.79 -1.97 9.79
CA VAL A 492 10.65 -2.70 9.22
C VAL A 492 9.39 -2.44 10.02
N GLY A 493 8.23 -2.49 9.37
CA GLY A 493 6.96 -2.49 10.05
C GLY A 493 6.83 -3.72 10.97
N ASN A 494 6.33 -3.53 12.17
CA ASN A 494 6.09 -4.60 13.12
C ASN A 494 4.59 -4.78 13.32
N LYS A 495 4.06 -5.98 13.05
CA LYS A 495 2.66 -6.29 13.36
C LYS A 495 2.51 -6.45 14.86
N VAL A 496 1.92 -5.46 15.52
CA VAL A 496 1.52 -5.59 16.92
C VAL A 496 0.23 -6.40 16.98
N PRO A 497 0.17 -7.52 17.70
CA PRO A 497 -1.07 -8.28 17.90
C PRO A 497 -2.17 -7.38 18.46
N GLN A 498 -3.40 -7.55 17.98
CA GLN A 498 -4.55 -6.71 18.36
C GLN A 498 -4.77 -6.63 19.89
N LYS A 499 -4.44 -7.71 20.60
CA LYS A 499 -4.49 -7.79 22.07
C LYS A 499 -3.49 -6.83 22.74
N ARG A 500 -2.31 -6.58 22.15
CA ARG A 500 -1.30 -5.65 22.64
C ARG A 500 -1.58 -4.20 22.26
N LYS A 501 -2.26 -3.95 21.13
CA LYS A 501 -2.67 -2.60 20.74
C LYS A 501 -3.62 -1.93 21.72
N MET A 502 -4.38 -2.73 22.49
CA MET A 502 -5.27 -2.22 23.54
C MET A 502 -4.54 -1.83 24.84
N GLU A 503 -3.28 -2.24 25.00
CA GLU A 503 -2.49 -2.01 26.21
C GLU A 503 -1.48 -0.86 26.06
N ILE A 504 -1.25 -0.37 24.83
CA ILE A 504 -0.21 0.59 24.49
C ILE A 504 -0.85 1.98 24.32
N GLN A 505 -0.26 3.01 24.94
CA GLN A 505 -0.68 4.40 24.73
C GLN A 505 -0.37 4.84 23.29
N ALA A 506 -1.17 5.75 22.72
CA ALA A 506 -1.08 6.14 21.32
C ALA A 506 0.30 6.74 20.93
N GLU A 507 0.97 7.41 21.87
CA GLU A 507 2.31 7.97 21.69
C GLU A 507 3.41 6.91 21.59
N ASP A 508 3.20 5.75 22.22
CA ASP A 508 4.12 4.60 22.16
C ASP A 508 3.83 3.67 20.95
N MET A 509 2.65 3.79 20.30
CA MET A 509 2.26 2.90 19.21
C MET A 509 3.17 3.02 18.00
N ASP A 510 3.66 4.20 17.68
CA ASP A 510 4.61 4.40 16.57
C ASP A 510 5.96 3.71 16.82
N LEU A 511 6.42 3.68 18.09
CA LEU A 511 7.63 2.98 18.49
C LEU A 511 7.45 1.45 18.44
N TYR A 512 6.25 0.94 18.75
CA TYR A 512 5.95 -0.49 18.71
C TYR A 512 5.64 -1.02 17.30
N ASN A 513 5.17 -0.16 16.40
CA ASN A 513 4.89 -0.53 15.00
C ASN A 513 6.16 -0.64 14.14
N LYS A 514 7.30 -0.16 14.63
CA LYS A 514 8.59 -0.16 13.93
C LYS A 514 9.61 -1.02 14.68
N LYS A 515 10.30 -1.87 13.96
CA LYS A 515 11.39 -2.66 14.51
C LYS A 515 12.68 -2.31 13.78
N ARG A 516 13.68 -1.86 14.54
CA ARG A 516 15.04 -1.73 14.03
C ARG A 516 15.70 -3.10 14.03
N LEU A 517 16.28 -3.46 12.91
CA LEU A 517 17.01 -4.71 12.70
C LEU A 517 18.45 -4.40 12.28
N THR A 518 19.36 -5.22 12.71
CA THR A 518 20.67 -5.33 12.09
C THR A 518 20.57 -6.02 10.74
N LYS A 519 21.58 -5.88 9.89
CA LYS A 519 21.67 -6.60 8.61
C LYS A 519 21.46 -8.12 8.82
N SER A 520 22.15 -8.72 9.79
CA SER A 520 22.05 -10.16 10.08
C SER A 520 20.64 -10.59 10.48
N GLU A 521 19.97 -9.82 11.34
CA GLU A 521 18.58 -10.09 11.76
C GLU A 521 17.61 -9.95 10.58
N TYR A 522 17.83 -8.95 9.72
CA TYR A 522 17.02 -8.77 8.53
C TYR A 522 17.16 -9.93 7.53
N ILE A 523 18.37 -10.36 7.24
CA ILE A 523 18.64 -11.50 6.35
C ILE A 523 18.06 -12.80 6.93
N ALA A 524 18.22 -13.02 8.25
CA ALA A 524 17.61 -14.17 8.92
C ALA A 524 16.07 -14.15 8.84
N HIS A 525 15.49 -12.96 8.99
CA HIS A 525 14.03 -12.76 8.82
C HIS A 525 13.59 -13.05 7.38
N MET A 526 14.30 -12.53 6.38
CA MET A 526 13.97 -12.76 4.96
C MET A 526 14.10 -14.22 4.57
N ARG A 527 15.08 -14.95 5.11
CA ARG A 527 15.19 -16.41 4.94
C ARG A 527 13.93 -17.13 5.39
N GLN A 528 13.42 -16.79 6.59
CA GLN A 528 12.18 -17.38 7.10
C GLN A 528 10.95 -17.02 6.27
N VAL A 529 10.95 -15.82 5.68
CA VAL A 529 9.86 -15.39 4.77
C VAL A 529 9.90 -16.22 3.49
N PHE A 530 11.05 -16.34 2.87
CA PHE A 530 11.22 -17.08 1.61
C PHE A 530 10.92 -18.57 1.76
N ASP A 531 11.33 -19.20 2.88
CA ASP A 531 11.04 -20.61 3.16
C ASP A 531 9.53 -20.91 3.28
N LYS A 532 8.70 -19.90 3.58
CA LYS A 532 7.25 -20.05 3.81
C LYS A 532 6.38 -19.62 2.64
N GLN A 533 6.91 -18.86 1.69
CA GLN A 533 6.15 -18.29 0.60
C GLN A 533 6.45 -19.04 -0.70
N GLU A 534 5.45 -19.21 -1.53
CA GLU A 534 5.61 -19.75 -2.89
C GLU A 534 6.19 -18.70 -3.84
N PHE A 535 5.86 -17.44 -3.59
CA PHE A 535 6.36 -16.30 -4.33
C PHE A 535 6.33 -15.04 -3.48
N VAL A 536 7.16 -14.09 -3.82
CA VAL A 536 7.10 -12.70 -3.36
C VAL A 536 7.11 -11.81 -4.60
N ASN A 537 6.17 -10.88 -4.65
CA ASN A 537 6.13 -9.86 -5.69
C ASN A 537 6.11 -8.47 -5.05
N ILE A 538 6.95 -7.59 -5.58
CA ILE A 538 7.03 -6.19 -5.15
C ILE A 538 6.81 -5.30 -6.36
N HIS A 539 5.84 -4.37 -6.26
CA HIS A 539 5.66 -3.29 -7.21
C HIS A 539 6.15 -1.98 -6.61
N PHE A 540 6.83 -1.19 -7.42
CA PHE A 540 7.31 0.14 -7.08
C PHE A 540 6.60 1.18 -7.93
N GLU A 541 5.91 2.12 -7.27
CA GLU A 541 5.17 3.22 -7.87
C GLU A 541 5.58 4.56 -7.21
N ASP A 542 5.27 5.69 -7.87
CA ASP A 542 5.42 7.04 -7.28
C ASP A 542 6.81 7.30 -6.68
N ALA A 543 7.83 7.15 -7.49
CA ALA A 543 9.21 7.37 -7.06
C ALA A 543 9.51 8.87 -6.89
N SER A 544 10.05 9.24 -5.73
CA SER A 544 10.65 10.54 -5.49
C SER A 544 12.12 10.33 -5.14
N VAL A 545 13.01 10.82 -5.97
CA VAL A 545 14.44 10.58 -5.82
C VAL A 545 15.18 11.89 -5.71
N LYS A 546 16.14 11.95 -4.78
CA LYS A 546 17.01 13.10 -4.58
C LYS A 546 18.45 12.63 -4.48
N LYS A 547 19.32 13.21 -5.27
CA LYS A 547 20.76 12.99 -5.15
C LYS A 547 21.30 13.76 -3.95
N THR A 548 22.04 13.12 -3.06
CA THR A 548 22.52 13.76 -1.82
C THR A 548 23.56 14.85 -2.08
N SER A 549 24.34 14.70 -3.14
CA SER A 549 25.36 15.67 -3.56
C SER A 549 25.60 15.56 -5.07
N ARG A 550 25.96 16.67 -5.72
CA ARG A 550 26.40 16.65 -7.13
C ARG A 550 27.71 15.88 -7.37
N LYS A 551 28.47 15.59 -6.31
CA LYS A 551 29.80 14.99 -6.40
C LYS A 551 29.84 13.48 -6.19
N ASN A 552 28.75 12.88 -5.72
CA ASN A 552 28.65 11.44 -5.46
C ASN A 552 27.37 10.85 -6.05
N GLU A 553 27.36 9.54 -6.25
CA GLU A 553 26.21 8.79 -6.77
C GLU A 553 25.40 8.19 -5.60
N ARG A 554 25.14 8.99 -4.55
CA ARG A 554 24.27 8.61 -3.42
C ARG A 554 22.89 9.20 -3.59
N TYR A 555 21.88 8.36 -3.45
CA TYR A 555 20.49 8.69 -3.71
C TYR A 555 19.62 8.43 -2.49
N GLN A 556 18.79 9.40 -2.16
CA GLN A 556 17.64 9.25 -1.28
C GLN A 556 16.45 8.90 -2.17
N ILE A 557 15.91 7.70 -2.00
CA ILE A 557 14.84 7.17 -2.80
C ILE A 557 13.64 6.97 -1.88
N LEU A 558 12.55 7.67 -2.14
CA LEU A 558 11.27 7.47 -1.49
C LEU A 558 10.29 6.94 -2.53
N ILE A 559 9.86 5.71 -2.39
CA ILE A 559 9.05 5.01 -3.39
C ILE A 559 7.88 4.31 -2.73
N LYS A 560 6.71 4.35 -3.36
CA LYS A 560 5.55 3.58 -2.93
C LYS A 560 5.80 2.11 -3.25
N GLN A 561 5.71 1.27 -2.24
CA GLN A 561 5.90 -0.17 -2.33
C GLN A 561 4.58 -0.89 -2.12
N ILE A 562 4.21 -1.75 -3.04
CA ILE A 562 3.16 -2.75 -2.90
C ILE A 562 3.83 -4.11 -2.81
N TYR A 563 3.72 -4.75 -1.65
CA TYR A 563 4.25 -6.09 -1.41
C TYR A 563 3.13 -7.11 -1.45
N SER A 564 3.32 -8.21 -2.14
CA SER A 564 2.39 -9.33 -2.13
C SER A 564 3.13 -10.68 -2.13
N SER A 565 2.59 -11.61 -1.38
CA SER A 565 3.05 -13.00 -1.33
C SER A 565 1.85 -13.95 -1.26
N ALA A 566 2.09 -15.24 -1.20
CA ALA A 566 1.02 -16.23 -1.13
C ALA A 566 0.04 -16.02 0.04
N THR A 567 0.50 -15.47 1.17
CA THR A 567 -0.28 -15.36 2.41
C THR A 567 -0.38 -13.94 2.96
N TYR A 568 0.31 -12.97 2.35
CA TYR A 568 0.43 -11.62 2.89
C TYR A 568 0.53 -10.57 1.80
N ALA A 569 -0.15 -9.44 2.01
CA ALA A 569 0.01 -8.26 1.18
C ALA A 569 0.01 -7.01 2.06
N ASP A 570 0.82 -6.00 1.67
CA ASP A 570 0.79 -4.67 2.25
C ASP A 570 1.09 -3.59 1.20
N THR A 571 0.78 -2.36 1.55
CA THR A 571 1.13 -1.18 0.77
C THR A 571 1.64 -0.12 1.73
N GLY A 572 2.74 0.50 1.39
CA GLY A 572 3.36 1.57 2.16
C GLY A 572 4.42 2.27 1.35
N TYR A 573 5.32 2.93 2.03
CA TYR A 573 6.42 3.67 1.42
C TYR A 573 7.74 3.11 1.90
N LEU A 574 8.67 3.01 0.99
CA LEU A 574 10.03 2.57 1.24
C LEU A 574 10.97 3.75 1.04
N PHE A 575 11.74 4.08 2.06
CA PHE A 575 12.86 5.00 1.96
C PHE A 575 14.16 4.20 1.89
N LEU A 576 14.99 4.52 0.90
CA LEU A 576 16.34 3.98 0.76
C LEU A 576 17.35 5.13 0.66
N LEU A 577 18.46 4.99 1.38
CA LEU A 577 19.68 5.73 1.11
C LEU A 577 20.66 4.75 0.46
N ALA A 578 20.84 4.90 -0.86
CA ALA A 578 21.67 4.00 -1.66
C ALA A 578 22.89 4.72 -2.24
N ASP A 579 24.05 4.07 -2.15
CA ASP A 579 25.30 4.47 -2.81
C ASP A 579 25.45 3.63 -4.09
N LEU A 580 25.38 4.27 -5.25
CA LEU A 580 25.49 3.69 -6.58
C LEU A 580 26.78 4.12 -7.29
N SER A 581 27.82 4.52 -6.52
CA SER A 581 29.13 4.93 -7.06
C SER A 581 29.82 3.78 -7.81
N ASP A 582 29.58 2.55 -7.35
CA ASP A 582 29.89 1.33 -8.12
C ASP A 582 28.55 0.65 -8.52
N PRO A 583 28.10 0.79 -9.76
CA PRO A 583 26.84 0.18 -10.20
C PRO A 583 26.79 -1.34 -10.07
N LYS A 584 27.96 -2.02 -10.05
CA LYS A 584 28.05 -3.48 -9.92
C LYS A 584 27.91 -3.93 -8.47
N ASN A 585 28.25 -3.05 -7.52
CA ASN A 585 28.20 -3.32 -6.08
C ASN A 585 27.43 -2.18 -5.38
N PRO A 586 26.13 -2.03 -5.63
CA PRO A 586 25.32 -1.02 -4.97
C PRO A 586 25.23 -1.28 -3.47
N ILE A 587 25.23 -0.21 -2.65
CA ILE A 587 25.18 -0.35 -1.19
C ILE A 587 24.01 0.47 -0.64
N ILE A 588 23.15 -0.17 0.15
CA ILE A 588 22.08 0.46 0.91
C ILE A 588 22.56 0.72 2.33
N HIS A 589 22.62 1.99 2.72
CA HIS A 589 22.98 2.41 4.08
C HIS A 589 21.76 2.55 4.98
N VAL A 590 20.61 2.94 4.43
CA VAL A 590 19.37 3.11 5.17
C VAL A 590 18.22 2.47 4.40
N ARG A 591 17.43 1.66 5.08
CA ARG A 591 16.16 1.13 4.60
C ARG A 591 15.10 1.32 5.67
N VAL A 592 14.10 2.14 5.38
CA VAL A 592 12.96 2.36 6.28
C VAL A 592 11.68 2.12 5.52
N TRP A 593 10.80 1.31 6.07
CA TRP A 593 9.45 1.11 5.55
C TRP A 593 8.43 1.68 6.53
N ASP A 594 7.45 2.40 6.01
CA ASP A 594 6.35 2.95 6.79
C ASP A 594 5.05 2.96 5.96
N GLU A 595 3.93 2.79 6.61
CA GLU A 595 2.62 2.88 5.98
C GLU A 595 2.31 4.30 5.48
N GLN A 596 2.90 5.32 6.11
CA GLN A 596 2.64 6.73 5.82
C GLN A 596 3.88 7.43 5.26
N LYS A 597 3.71 8.08 4.12
CA LYS A 597 4.77 8.83 3.44
C LYS A 597 5.41 9.90 4.33
N ASN A 598 4.58 10.62 5.10
CA ASN A 598 5.03 11.74 5.92
C ASN A 598 6.01 11.30 7.02
N ASN A 599 5.87 10.11 7.57
CA ASN A 599 6.77 9.56 8.58
C ASN A 599 8.19 9.30 8.04
N LEU A 600 8.34 9.23 6.72
CA LEU A 600 9.63 8.98 6.05
C LEU A 600 10.31 10.26 5.57
N MET A 601 9.60 11.39 5.51
CA MET A 601 10.18 12.64 4.99
C MET A 601 11.31 13.17 5.85
N SER A 602 11.27 12.95 7.17
CA SER A 602 12.33 13.35 8.10
C SER A 602 13.66 12.63 7.85
N TYR A 603 13.64 11.41 7.30
CA TYR A 603 14.87 10.69 6.93
C TYR A 603 15.58 11.31 5.73
N GLY A 604 14.84 12.03 4.85
CA GLY A 604 15.40 12.76 3.71
C GLY A 604 16.09 14.08 4.09
N GLU A 605 15.93 14.56 5.32
CA GLU A 605 16.55 15.80 5.82
C GLU A 605 17.90 15.55 6.51
N TRP A 606 18.27 14.29 6.74
CA TRP A 606 19.53 13.93 7.37
C TRP A 606 20.69 14.08 6.37
N ASN A 607 21.60 14.98 6.68
CA ASN A 607 22.87 15.09 5.97
C ASN A 607 23.82 14.01 6.52
N TYR A 608 23.96 12.93 5.78
CA TYR A 608 24.97 11.87 6.03
C TYR A 608 26.30 12.22 5.38
#